data_65cf2411141cc2d4dd16504664684b7d
#
_entry.id   65cf2411141cc2d4dd16504664684b7d
#
_cell.length_a   1.000
_cell.length_b   1.000
_cell.length_c   1.000
_cell.angle_alpha   90.00
_cell.angle_beta   90.00
_cell.angle_gamma   90.00
#
_symmetry.space_group_name_H-M   'P 1'
#
loop_
_entity.id
_entity.type
_entity.pdbx_description
1 polymer ?
#
loop_
_entity_poly.entity_id
_entity_poly.type
_entity_poly.pdbx_seq_one_letter_code
_entity_poly.pdbx_strand_id
1 'polypeptide(L)'
;MHREEREFSIVLHVAAAFDDDYTGDDDGFVWHERFEQALKPRLVAAVFEALRADPEFRAVAAPRGRDPERAVEIDLSWQGPTPRS
;
A
#
# COMPACT_ATOMS: atom_id res chain seq x y z
N MET A 1 17.97 25.25 8.27
CA MET A 1 17.81 23.79 8.39
C MET A 1 17.78 23.16 7.01
N HIS A 2 18.58 22.16 6.80
CA HIS A 2 18.63 21.45 5.53
C HIS A 2 17.59 20.34 5.53
N ARG A 3 16.78 20.27 4.47
CA ARG A 3 15.74 19.27 4.35
C ARG A 3 15.78 18.62 2.97
N GLU A 4 15.73 17.33 2.94
CA GLU A 4 15.69 16.58 1.70
C GLU A 4 14.43 15.73 1.66
N GLU A 5 13.81 15.67 0.50
CA GLU A 5 12.60 14.89 0.30
C GLU A 5 12.71 14.08 -0.98
N ARG A 6 12.18 12.88 -0.94
CA ARG A 6 12.08 12.02 -2.11
C ARG A 6 10.74 11.31 -2.12
N GLU A 7 10.23 11.09 -3.30
CA GLU A 7 8.98 10.36 -3.46
C GLU A 7 9.27 9.01 -4.09
N PHE A 8 8.65 7.98 -3.54
CA PHE A 8 8.75 6.62 -4.06
C PHE A 8 7.36 6.04 -4.18
N SER A 9 7.03 5.50 -5.36
CA SER A 9 5.71 4.98 -5.64
C SER A 9 5.78 3.52 -6.05
N ILE A 10 4.83 2.75 -5.54
CA ILE A 10 4.65 1.36 -5.96
C ILE A 10 3.29 1.29 -6.65
N VAL A 11 3.27 0.81 -7.87
CA VAL A 11 2.03 0.67 -8.63
C VAL A 11 1.74 -0.81 -8.82
N LEU A 12 0.56 -1.23 -8.40
CA LEU A 12 0.13 -2.60 -8.52
C LEU A 12 -1.00 -2.70 -9.54
N HIS A 13 -0.78 -3.46 -10.58
CA HIS A 13 -1.82 -3.76 -11.56
C HIS A 13 -2.45 -5.08 -11.22
N VAL A 14 -3.74 -5.06 -10.97
CA VAL A 14 -4.50 -6.24 -10.60
C VAL A 14 -5.43 -6.57 -11.75
N ALA A 15 -5.33 -7.78 -12.26
CA ALA A 15 -6.13 -8.19 -13.39
C ALA A 15 -6.60 -9.63 -13.20
N ALA A 16 -7.72 -9.94 -13.80
CA ALA A 16 -8.24 -11.30 -13.84
C ALA A 16 -8.49 -11.67 -15.29
N ALA A 17 -8.18 -12.91 -15.63
CA ALA A 17 -8.43 -13.44 -16.96
C ALA A 17 -9.47 -14.54 -16.87
N PHE A 18 -10.42 -14.51 -17.80
CA PHE A 18 -11.49 -15.48 -17.85
C PHE A 18 -11.52 -16.16 -19.19
N ASP A 19 -12.05 -17.39 -19.25
CA ASP A 19 -12.22 -18.11 -20.49
C ASP A 19 -13.25 -17.42 -21.38
N ASP A 20 -13.16 -17.67 -22.68
CA ASP A 20 -14.11 -17.10 -23.64
C ASP A 20 -15.55 -17.52 -23.36
N ASP A 21 -15.75 -18.66 -22.72
CA ASP A 21 -17.07 -19.16 -22.37
C ASP A 21 -17.65 -18.50 -21.13
N TYR A 22 -16.90 -17.64 -20.50
CA TYR A 22 -17.33 -17.00 -19.25
C TYR A 22 -18.44 -16.00 -19.54
N THR A 23 -19.54 -16.16 -18.85
CA THR A 23 -20.73 -15.33 -19.06
C THR A 23 -20.72 -14.04 -18.22
N GLY A 24 -19.87 -13.96 -17.24
CA GLY A 24 -19.69 -12.75 -16.46
C GLY A 24 -20.73 -12.49 -15.39
N ASP A 25 -21.55 -13.45 -15.07
CA ASP A 25 -22.67 -13.20 -14.19
C ASP A 25 -22.30 -13.11 -12.72
N ASP A 26 -22.00 -14.22 -12.10
CA ASP A 26 -21.83 -14.22 -10.66
C ASP A 26 -20.40 -14.07 -10.17
N ASP A 27 -19.45 -14.53 -10.96
CA ASP A 27 -18.05 -14.56 -10.54
C ASP A 27 -17.25 -13.32 -10.96
N GLY A 28 -17.85 -12.47 -11.80
CA GLY A 28 -17.14 -11.32 -12.36
C GLY A 28 -16.66 -10.32 -11.32
N PHE A 29 -17.35 -10.21 -10.19
CA PHE A 29 -16.99 -9.28 -9.15
C PHE A 29 -16.34 -9.96 -7.94
N VAL A 30 -16.33 -11.26 -7.87
CA VAL A 30 -15.81 -11.96 -6.71
C VAL A 30 -14.32 -11.71 -6.52
N TRP A 31 -13.54 -11.77 -7.60
CA TRP A 31 -12.10 -11.53 -7.51
C TRP A 31 -11.80 -10.10 -7.07
N HIS A 32 -12.59 -9.16 -7.56
CA HIS A 32 -12.42 -7.74 -7.23
C HIS A 32 -12.73 -7.49 -5.75
N GLU A 33 -13.85 -8.02 -5.28
CA GLU A 33 -14.19 -7.90 -3.87
C GLU A 33 -13.16 -8.58 -2.98
N ARG A 34 -12.67 -9.72 -3.41
CA ARG A 34 -11.67 -10.46 -2.64
C ARG A 34 -10.39 -9.64 -2.50
N PHE A 35 -9.99 -8.98 -3.58
CA PHE A 35 -8.84 -8.09 -3.51
C PHE A 35 -9.10 -6.93 -2.55
N GLU A 36 -10.24 -6.25 -2.71
CA GLU A 36 -10.53 -5.06 -1.91
C GLU A 36 -10.71 -5.37 -0.42
N GLN A 37 -11.35 -6.48 -0.10
CA GLN A 37 -11.72 -6.77 1.28
C GLN A 37 -10.70 -7.63 2.01
N ALA A 38 -9.97 -8.47 1.31
CA ALA A 38 -9.05 -9.40 1.94
C ALA A 38 -7.58 -9.06 1.68
N LEU A 39 -7.21 -8.88 0.43
CA LEU A 39 -5.80 -8.74 0.08
C LEU A 39 -5.27 -7.32 0.30
N LYS A 40 -6.03 -6.33 -0.11
CA LYS A 40 -5.60 -4.94 -0.02
C LYS A 40 -5.29 -4.50 1.42
N PRO A 41 -6.15 -4.79 2.41
CA PRO A 41 -5.79 -4.44 3.79
C PRO A 41 -4.53 -5.14 4.28
N ARG A 42 -4.31 -6.36 3.83
CA ARG A 42 -3.11 -7.11 4.20
C ARG A 42 -1.85 -6.53 3.57
N LEU A 43 -1.97 -6.03 2.34
CA LEU A 43 -0.86 -5.35 1.67
C LEU A 43 -0.49 -4.07 2.41
N VAL A 44 -1.49 -3.27 2.78
CA VAL A 44 -1.24 -2.03 3.52
C VAL A 44 -0.56 -2.34 4.85
N ALA A 45 -1.07 -3.34 5.57
CA ALA A 45 -0.47 -3.74 6.83
C ALA A 45 0.96 -4.23 6.65
N ALA A 46 1.22 -4.98 5.59
CA ALA A 46 2.56 -5.49 5.31
C ALA A 46 3.54 -4.36 4.98
N VAL A 47 3.09 -3.35 4.26
CA VAL A 47 3.93 -2.18 3.97
C VAL A 47 4.31 -1.47 5.27
N PHE A 48 3.34 -1.20 6.13
CA PHE A 48 3.63 -0.56 7.41
C PHE A 48 4.54 -1.42 8.28
N GLU A 49 4.33 -2.72 8.29
CA GLU A 49 5.17 -3.63 9.06
C GLU A 49 6.62 -3.57 8.57
N ALA A 50 6.81 -3.59 7.26
CA ALA A 50 8.16 -3.50 6.68
C ALA A 50 8.83 -2.18 7.05
N LEU A 51 8.09 -1.07 6.98
CA LEU A 51 8.64 0.23 7.31
C LEU A 51 8.97 0.35 8.80
N ARG A 52 8.12 -0.20 9.65
CA ARG A 52 8.32 -0.15 11.10
C ARG A 52 9.41 -1.10 11.59
N ALA A 53 9.79 -2.06 10.75
CA ALA A 53 10.89 -2.94 11.10
C ALA A 53 12.23 -2.22 11.14
N ASP A 54 12.33 -1.08 10.47
CA ASP A 54 13.55 -0.27 10.51
C ASP A 54 13.40 0.82 11.56
N PRO A 55 14.13 0.74 12.68
CA PRO A 55 13.96 1.70 13.76
C PRO A 55 14.46 3.11 13.45
N GLU A 56 15.20 3.29 12.36
CA GLU A 56 15.66 4.61 11.96
C GLU A 56 14.60 5.42 11.25
N PHE A 57 13.48 4.79 10.87
CA PHE A 57 12.40 5.47 10.16
C PHE A 57 11.11 5.41 10.94
N ARG A 58 10.32 6.45 10.78
CA ARG A 58 8.98 6.52 11.33
C ARG A 58 7.98 6.62 10.20
N ALA A 59 7.00 5.73 10.18
CA ALA A 59 5.99 5.69 9.13
C ALA A 59 4.64 6.11 9.70
N VAL A 60 3.98 7.05 9.03
CA VAL A 60 2.67 7.56 9.43
C VAL A 60 1.79 7.66 8.19
N ALA A 61 0.54 7.22 8.31
CA ALA A 61 -0.42 7.41 7.24
C ALA A 61 -0.66 8.91 7.03
N ALA A 62 -0.57 9.35 5.77
CA ALA A 62 -0.64 10.78 5.48
C ALA A 62 -1.40 11.03 4.17
N PRO A 63 -2.73 10.83 4.18
CA PRO A 63 -3.52 11.05 2.96
C PRO A 63 -3.47 12.53 2.55
N ARG A 64 -3.24 12.75 1.25
CA ARG A 64 -3.09 14.10 0.72
C ARG A 64 -4.03 14.39 -0.43
N GLY A 65 -5.21 13.80 -0.40
CA GLY A 65 -6.22 14.06 -1.39
C GLY A 65 -6.32 13.05 -2.51
N ARG A 66 -5.45 12.06 -2.55
CA ARG A 66 -5.61 10.96 -3.48
C ARG A 66 -6.71 10.03 -2.98
N ASP A 67 -7.39 9.40 -3.92
CA ASP A 67 -8.43 8.44 -3.61
C ASP A 67 -7.85 7.29 -2.77
N PRO A 68 -8.30 7.10 -1.53
CA PRO A 68 -7.74 6.04 -0.68
C PRO A 68 -8.01 4.63 -1.20
N GLU A 69 -8.96 4.49 -2.12
CA GLU A 69 -9.19 3.20 -2.75
C GLU A 69 -8.12 2.87 -3.78
N ARG A 70 -7.44 3.88 -4.29
CA ARG A 70 -6.45 3.71 -5.35
C ARG A 70 -5.02 3.94 -4.91
N ALA A 71 -4.82 4.61 -3.80
CA ALA A 71 -3.47 4.96 -3.36
C ALA A 71 -3.38 4.96 -1.85
N VAL A 72 -2.23 4.52 -1.36
CA VAL A 72 -1.89 4.63 0.04
C VAL A 72 -0.74 5.61 0.15
N GLU A 73 -0.95 6.66 0.92
CA GLU A 73 0.06 7.69 1.11
C GLU A 73 0.64 7.59 2.51
N ILE A 74 1.95 7.52 2.59
CA ILE A 74 2.66 7.32 3.84
C ILE A 74 3.78 8.35 3.92
N ASP A 75 3.86 9.06 5.02
CA ASP A 75 5.01 9.88 5.32
C ASP A 75 6.03 9.03 6.07
N LEU A 76 7.21 8.94 5.51
CA LEU A 76 8.30 8.22 6.11
C LEU A 76 9.38 9.21 6.49
N SER A 77 9.67 9.30 7.79
CA SER A 77 10.65 10.26 8.31
C SER A 77 11.85 9.52 8.84
N TRP A 78 13.04 9.95 8.43
CA TRP A 78 14.27 9.42 8.99
C TRP A 78 14.57 10.10 10.31
N GLN A 79 14.74 9.28 11.34
CA GLN A 79 14.96 9.79 12.70
C GLN A 79 16.43 9.80 13.09
N GLY A 80 17.30 9.39 12.17
CA GLY A 80 18.71 9.27 12.45
C GLY A 80 19.07 7.90 12.99
N PRO A 81 20.35 7.67 13.31
CA PRO A 81 20.77 6.39 13.85
C PRO A 81 20.03 6.09 15.16
N THR A 82 19.70 4.80 15.36
CA THR A 82 19.01 4.39 16.57
C THR A 82 19.89 4.70 17.78
N PRO A 83 19.37 5.41 18.79
CA PRO A 83 20.17 5.68 19.97
C PRO A 83 20.47 4.39 20.72
N ARG A 84 21.69 4.29 21.20
CA ARG A 84 22.07 3.15 22.01
C ARG A 84 21.54 3.36 23.43
N SER A 85 20.83 2.41 23.91
CA SER A 85 20.31 2.46 25.28
C SER A 85 21.24 1.77 26.23
#